data_0bc7df427ee22a37e2547a81c3d79983
#
_entry.id   0bc7df427ee22a37e2547a81c3d79983
#
_cell.length_a   1.000
_cell.length_b   1.000
_cell.length_c   1.000
_cell.angle_alpha   90.00
_cell.angle_beta   90.00
_cell.angle_gamma   90.00
#
_symmetry.space_group_name_H-M   'P 1'
#
loop_
_entity.id
_entity.type
_entity.pdbx_description
1 polymer ?
#
loop_
_entity_poly.entity_id
_entity_poly.type
_entity_poly.pdbx_seq_one_letter_code
_entity_poly.pdbx_strand_id
1 'polypeptide(L)'
;MLKTVRAARRPPLALRLAPTIVPLLMLRFAAAGLAAQSAAVEESRARADVSAVLDALHEAASEADFDGYFSLYAGEAVFLGTDATERWTREAFMDYTRARFETGTGWTYHMLERHVSIAPNGRTAWFDERLENANLGETRGSGVLVLEDGRWKIAQYNLTIPIPNEMAREVARRIRALKGG
;
A
#
# COMPACT_ATOMS: atom_id res chain seq x y z
N MET A 1 31.04 50.81 77.43
CA MET A 1 31.59 50.78 76.07
C MET A 1 31.06 49.52 75.37
N LEU A 2 29.94 49.60 74.61
CA LEU A 2 29.39 48.49 73.82
C LEU A 2 29.91 48.65 72.42
N LYS A 3 30.62 47.63 71.90
CA LYS A 3 31.01 47.53 70.47
C LYS A 3 29.91 46.84 69.69
N THR A 4 29.30 47.59 68.79
CA THR A 4 28.27 47.08 67.83
C THR A 4 28.95 46.31 66.74
N VAL A 5 28.64 44.99 66.61
CA VAL A 5 29.10 44.17 65.54
C VAL A 5 28.13 44.29 64.33
N ARG A 6 28.63 44.79 63.23
CA ARG A 6 27.89 45.04 61.98
C ARG A 6 27.88 43.74 61.20
N ALA A 7 26.71 43.15 61.07
CA ALA A 7 26.51 41.91 60.25
C ALA A 7 26.62 42.29 58.77
N ALA A 8 27.53 41.60 58.05
CA ALA A 8 27.69 41.71 56.61
C ALA A 8 26.56 40.91 55.88
N ARG A 9 25.74 41.62 55.12
CA ARG A 9 24.74 41.05 54.24
C ARG A 9 25.43 40.43 53.03
N ARG A 10 25.25 39.07 52.80
CA ARG A 10 25.66 38.40 51.60
C ARG A 10 24.70 38.80 50.48
N PRO A 11 25.19 39.09 49.24
CA PRO A 11 24.33 39.36 48.12
C PRO A 11 23.62 38.05 47.65
N PRO A 12 22.41 38.14 47.08
CA PRO A 12 21.70 36.99 46.55
C PRO A 12 22.43 36.38 45.36
N LEU A 13 22.54 35.05 45.36
CA LEU A 13 23.11 34.25 44.27
C LEU A 13 22.15 34.36 43.07
N ALA A 14 22.44 35.26 42.13
CA ALA A 14 21.72 35.35 40.89
C ALA A 14 22.05 34.11 40.03
N LEU A 15 21.12 33.20 39.95
CA LEU A 15 21.17 32.04 39.05
C LEU A 15 21.15 32.54 37.60
N ARG A 16 22.32 32.67 37.00
CA ARG A 16 22.47 33.00 35.59
C ARG A 16 22.14 31.73 34.79
N LEU A 17 20.87 31.57 34.37
CA LEU A 17 20.48 30.60 33.37
C LEU A 17 21.22 30.96 32.08
N ALA A 18 22.08 30.06 31.61
CA ALA A 18 22.87 30.25 30.42
C ALA A 18 21.94 30.31 29.17
N PRO A 19 22.13 31.29 28.25
CA PRO A 19 21.25 31.51 27.09
C PRO A 19 21.47 30.47 25.97
N THR A 20 22.19 29.37 26.21
CA THR A 20 22.60 28.40 25.20
C THR A 20 21.62 27.26 24.98
N ILE A 21 20.59 27.06 25.81
CA ILE A 21 19.65 25.92 25.68
C ILE A 21 18.55 26.19 24.63
N VAL A 22 18.11 27.43 24.48
CA VAL A 22 17.01 27.80 23.57
C VAL A 22 17.34 27.57 22.08
N PRO A 23 18.52 27.99 21.54
CA PRO A 23 18.84 27.75 20.12
C PRO A 23 19.00 26.25 19.76
N LEU A 24 19.51 25.43 20.69
CA LEU A 24 19.67 23.98 20.46
C LEU A 24 18.31 23.27 20.40
N LEU A 25 17.33 23.71 21.18
CA LEU A 25 15.98 23.13 21.14
C LEU A 25 15.25 23.50 19.83
N MET A 26 15.36 24.75 19.39
CA MET A 26 14.79 25.21 18.11
C MET A 26 15.39 24.50 16.90
N LEU A 27 16.68 24.20 16.91
CA LEU A 27 17.35 23.46 15.82
C LEU A 27 16.85 22.01 15.74
N ARG A 28 16.56 21.38 16.87
CA ARG A 28 15.99 20.02 16.91
C ARG A 28 14.56 19.97 16.38
N PHE A 29 13.72 20.96 16.67
CA PHE A 29 12.36 21.05 16.14
C PHE A 29 12.36 21.29 14.61
N ALA A 30 13.26 22.13 14.10
CA ALA A 30 13.40 22.36 12.67
C ALA A 30 13.87 21.09 11.94
N ALA A 31 14.85 20.37 12.49
CA ALA A 31 15.34 19.11 11.89
C ALA A 31 14.26 18.00 11.89
N ALA A 32 13.48 17.87 12.96
CA ALA A 32 12.35 16.92 13.04
C ALA A 32 11.25 17.28 12.03
N GLY A 33 10.95 18.56 11.84
CA GLY A 33 10.00 19.00 10.82
C GLY A 33 10.44 18.69 9.39
N LEU A 34 11.71 18.91 9.07
CA LEU A 34 12.27 18.54 7.75
C LEU A 34 12.24 17.03 7.52
N ALA A 35 12.59 16.23 8.51
CA ALA A 35 12.57 14.77 8.40
C ALA A 35 11.14 14.23 8.19
N ALA A 36 10.16 14.76 8.92
CA ALA A 36 8.74 14.40 8.74
C ALA A 36 8.22 14.78 7.35
N GLN A 37 8.62 15.94 6.84
CA GLN A 37 8.23 16.39 5.51
C GLN A 37 8.87 15.51 4.42
N SER A 38 10.14 15.14 4.57
CA SER A 38 10.82 14.21 3.65
C SER A 38 10.14 12.84 3.62
N ALA A 39 9.81 12.28 4.79
CA ALA A 39 9.11 11.01 4.89
C ALA A 39 7.71 11.04 4.22
N ALA A 40 6.97 12.15 4.39
CA ALA A 40 5.67 12.31 3.76
C ALA A 40 5.78 12.40 2.22
N VAL A 41 6.81 13.06 1.70
CA VAL A 41 7.08 13.13 0.25
C VAL A 41 7.45 11.76 -0.31
N GLU A 42 8.31 11.01 0.39
CA GLU A 42 8.71 9.64 0.00
C GLU A 42 7.51 8.70 0.00
N GLU A 43 6.65 8.76 1.02
CA GLU A 43 5.42 7.96 1.08
C GLU A 43 4.47 8.32 -0.06
N SER A 44 4.27 9.60 -0.35
CA SER A 44 3.43 10.06 -1.47
C SER A 44 3.95 9.55 -2.81
N ARG A 45 5.26 9.59 -3.01
CA ARG A 45 5.92 9.04 -4.20
C ARG A 45 5.72 7.53 -4.30
N ALA A 46 5.95 6.79 -3.22
CA ALA A 46 5.76 5.34 -3.19
C ALA A 46 4.31 4.94 -3.53
N ARG A 47 3.30 5.68 -3.05
CA ARG A 47 1.89 5.49 -3.42
C ARG A 47 1.65 5.70 -4.91
N ALA A 48 2.24 6.73 -5.50
CA ALA A 48 2.14 7.00 -6.94
C ALA A 48 2.81 5.91 -7.76
N ASP A 49 4.01 5.46 -7.36
CA ASP A 49 4.74 4.39 -8.04
C ASP A 49 3.97 3.05 -7.99
N VAL A 50 3.36 2.71 -6.84
CA VAL A 50 2.49 1.53 -6.70
C VAL A 50 1.26 1.65 -7.60
N SER A 51 0.61 2.81 -7.64
CA SER A 51 -0.53 3.05 -8.52
C SER A 51 -0.17 2.88 -10.00
N ALA A 52 1.00 3.37 -10.41
CA ALA A 52 1.49 3.20 -11.77
C ALA A 52 1.71 1.73 -12.16
N VAL A 53 2.19 0.88 -11.22
CA VAL A 53 2.30 -0.57 -11.44
C VAL A 53 0.93 -1.21 -11.67
N LEU A 54 -0.09 -0.81 -10.90
CA LEU A 54 -1.45 -1.32 -11.06
C LEU A 54 -2.13 -0.82 -12.34
N ASP A 55 -1.84 0.41 -12.76
CA ASP A 55 -2.31 0.93 -14.05
C ASP A 55 -1.70 0.14 -15.21
N ALA A 56 -0.38 -0.08 -15.17
CA ALA A 56 0.33 -0.90 -16.15
C ALA A 56 -0.18 -2.36 -16.17
N LEU A 57 -0.59 -2.91 -15.02
CA LEU A 57 -1.19 -4.25 -14.94
C LEU A 57 -2.50 -4.31 -15.74
N HIS A 58 -3.39 -3.33 -15.56
CA HIS A 58 -4.67 -3.30 -16.27
C HIS A 58 -4.50 -3.01 -17.77
N GLU A 59 -3.54 -2.14 -18.12
CA GLU A 59 -3.19 -1.86 -19.51
C GLU A 59 -2.68 -3.12 -20.22
N ALA A 60 -1.63 -3.77 -19.67
CA ALA A 60 -1.08 -5.01 -20.23
C ALA A 60 -2.12 -6.15 -20.30
N ALA A 61 -3.00 -6.25 -19.29
CA ALA A 61 -4.12 -7.19 -19.32
C ALA A 61 -5.09 -6.92 -20.47
N SER A 62 -5.43 -5.65 -20.73
CA SER A 62 -6.37 -5.27 -21.79
C SER A 62 -5.80 -5.48 -23.19
N GLU A 63 -4.50 -5.30 -23.35
CA GLU A 63 -3.75 -5.47 -24.59
C GLU A 63 -3.32 -6.91 -24.87
N ALA A 64 -3.56 -7.82 -23.92
CA ALA A 64 -3.03 -9.19 -23.94
C ALA A 64 -1.49 -9.24 -24.02
N ASP A 65 -0.81 -8.23 -23.46
CA ASP A 65 0.66 -8.19 -23.36
C ASP A 65 1.11 -9.13 -22.24
N PHE A 66 1.43 -10.37 -22.63
CA PHE A 66 1.82 -11.42 -21.68
C PHE A 66 3.09 -11.07 -20.90
N ASP A 67 4.12 -10.62 -21.60
CA ASP A 67 5.41 -10.34 -20.98
C ASP A 67 5.35 -9.09 -20.11
N GLY A 68 4.70 -8.04 -20.60
CA GLY A 68 4.42 -6.82 -19.82
C GLY A 68 3.67 -7.14 -18.54
N TYR A 69 2.56 -7.90 -18.64
CA TYR A 69 1.72 -8.30 -17.53
C TYR A 69 2.51 -9.03 -16.43
N PHE A 70 3.22 -10.11 -16.79
CA PHE A 70 3.95 -10.94 -15.82
C PHE A 70 5.27 -10.33 -15.36
N SER A 71 5.79 -9.34 -16.06
CA SER A 71 6.95 -8.55 -15.60
C SER A 71 6.65 -7.74 -14.32
N LEU A 72 5.38 -7.44 -14.04
CA LEU A 72 4.94 -6.68 -12.88
C LEU A 72 4.84 -7.52 -11.60
N TYR A 73 4.83 -8.84 -11.72
CA TYR A 73 4.73 -9.75 -10.58
C TYR A 73 6.10 -10.08 -9.99
N ALA A 74 6.14 -10.25 -8.67
CA ALA A 74 7.27 -10.84 -7.95
C ALA A 74 7.45 -12.33 -8.34
N GLY A 75 8.65 -12.89 -8.08
CA GLY A 75 8.94 -14.28 -8.42
C GLY A 75 7.99 -15.28 -7.77
N GLU A 76 7.71 -15.10 -6.47
CA GLU A 76 6.85 -15.95 -5.65
C GLU A 76 5.40 -15.43 -5.54
N ALA A 77 4.95 -14.68 -6.54
CA ALA A 77 3.62 -14.07 -6.49
C ALA A 77 2.48 -15.08 -6.50
N VAL A 78 1.37 -14.68 -5.88
CA VAL A 78 0.13 -15.46 -5.84
C VAL A 78 -1.00 -14.64 -6.45
N PHE A 79 -1.74 -15.27 -7.37
CA PHE A 79 -3.01 -14.74 -7.87
C PHE A 79 -4.18 -15.51 -7.25
N LEU A 80 -5.17 -14.79 -6.74
CA LEU A 80 -6.43 -15.32 -6.25
C LEU A 80 -7.54 -14.84 -7.18
N GLY A 81 -8.15 -15.77 -7.88
CA GLY A 81 -9.23 -15.47 -8.82
C GLY A 81 -10.60 -15.37 -8.15
N THR A 82 -11.62 -15.27 -8.96
CA THR A 82 -13.01 -15.07 -8.50
C THR A 82 -13.67 -16.32 -7.94
N ASP A 83 -13.15 -17.51 -8.23
CA ASP A 83 -13.58 -18.77 -7.62
C ASP A 83 -12.69 -19.14 -6.44
N ALA A 84 -13.26 -19.71 -5.38
CA ALA A 84 -12.55 -20.08 -4.17
C ALA A 84 -11.44 -21.13 -4.38
N THR A 85 -11.46 -21.86 -5.49
CA THR A 85 -10.43 -22.83 -5.86
C THR A 85 -9.28 -22.24 -6.67
N GLU A 86 -9.42 -21.01 -7.14
CA GLU A 86 -8.45 -20.31 -7.98
C GLU A 86 -7.39 -19.63 -7.11
N ARG A 87 -6.47 -20.43 -6.58
CA ARG A 87 -5.23 -19.97 -5.95
C ARG A 87 -4.04 -20.43 -6.79
N TRP A 88 -3.45 -19.52 -7.54
CA TRP A 88 -2.42 -19.78 -8.52
C TRP A 88 -1.06 -19.30 -8.04
N THR A 89 -0.01 -20.12 -8.18
CA THR A 89 1.35 -19.60 -8.21
C THR A 89 1.55 -18.76 -9.45
N ARG A 90 2.60 -17.97 -9.51
CA ARG A 90 2.92 -17.17 -10.71
C ARG A 90 3.01 -18.03 -11.96
N GLU A 91 3.71 -19.17 -11.89
CA GLU A 91 3.88 -20.10 -13.02
C GLU A 91 2.53 -20.69 -13.47
N ALA A 92 1.73 -21.20 -12.54
CA ALA A 92 0.43 -21.76 -12.86
C ALA A 92 -0.52 -20.72 -13.48
N PHE A 93 -0.42 -19.46 -13.02
CA PHE A 93 -1.20 -18.37 -13.59
C PHE A 93 -0.69 -17.97 -14.98
N MET A 94 0.62 -17.99 -15.21
CA MET A 94 1.21 -17.81 -16.54
C MET A 94 0.70 -18.87 -17.53
N ASP A 95 0.70 -20.14 -17.13
CA ASP A 95 0.21 -21.24 -18.00
C ASP A 95 -1.27 -21.08 -18.32
N TYR A 96 -2.10 -20.74 -17.33
CA TYR A 96 -3.52 -20.48 -17.53
C TYR A 96 -3.77 -19.28 -18.47
N THR A 97 -2.99 -18.23 -18.34
CA THR A 97 -3.18 -16.97 -19.07
C THR A 97 -2.69 -17.07 -20.51
N ARG A 98 -1.65 -17.87 -20.76
CA ARG A 98 -0.93 -17.95 -22.06
C ARG A 98 -1.87 -18.18 -23.23
N ALA A 99 -2.66 -19.25 -23.18
CA ALA A 99 -3.55 -19.61 -24.28
C ALA A 99 -4.56 -18.50 -24.62
N ARG A 100 -4.99 -17.73 -23.62
CA ARG A 100 -5.91 -16.60 -23.82
C ARG A 100 -5.20 -15.41 -24.45
N PHE A 101 -4.04 -15.02 -23.95
CA PHE A 101 -3.30 -13.86 -24.47
C PHE A 101 -2.75 -14.10 -25.87
N GLU A 102 -2.34 -15.33 -26.20
CA GLU A 102 -1.93 -15.72 -27.55
C GLU A 102 -3.03 -15.52 -28.61
N THR A 103 -4.30 -15.53 -28.23
CA THR A 103 -5.42 -15.20 -29.14
C THR A 103 -5.67 -13.67 -29.26
N GLY A 104 -4.86 -12.84 -28.60
CA GLY A 104 -5.09 -11.40 -28.51
C GLY A 104 -6.29 -11.01 -27.65
N THR A 105 -6.75 -11.93 -26.77
CA THR A 105 -7.91 -11.70 -25.91
C THR A 105 -7.44 -11.53 -24.47
N GLY A 106 -7.49 -10.31 -23.98
CA GLY A 106 -7.13 -9.98 -22.59
C GLY A 106 -8.34 -9.81 -21.67
N TRP A 107 -8.10 -9.13 -20.54
CA TRP A 107 -9.13 -8.74 -19.58
C TRP A 107 -9.14 -7.23 -19.44
N THR A 108 -10.28 -6.61 -19.69
CA THR A 108 -10.43 -5.15 -19.54
C THR A 108 -11.14 -4.83 -18.24
N TYR A 109 -10.43 -4.16 -17.36
CA TYR A 109 -10.97 -3.61 -16.12
C TYR A 109 -10.75 -2.10 -16.12
N HIS A 110 -11.79 -1.34 -15.81
CA HIS A 110 -11.71 0.11 -15.66
C HIS A 110 -11.68 0.46 -14.18
N MET A 111 -10.59 1.05 -13.73
CA MET A 111 -10.43 1.48 -12.34
C MET A 111 -11.37 2.65 -12.04
N LEU A 112 -12.24 2.48 -11.03
CA LEU A 112 -13.18 3.49 -10.54
C LEU A 112 -12.62 4.24 -9.34
N GLU A 113 -11.99 3.52 -8.43
CA GLU A 113 -11.43 4.05 -7.18
C GLU A 113 -10.28 3.14 -6.73
N ARG A 114 -9.22 3.72 -6.16
CA ARG A 114 -8.08 2.97 -5.63
C ARG A 114 -7.54 3.60 -4.36
N HIS A 115 -7.25 2.77 -3.38
CA HIS A 115 -6.58 3.14 -2.15
C HIS A 115 -5.26 2.37 -2.04
N VAL A 116 -4.17 3.09 -1.77
CA VAL A 116 -2.84 2.50 -1.57
C VAL A 116 -2.32 2.90 -0.20
N SER A 117 -1.81 1.94 0.54
CA SER A 117 -1.15 2.14 1.83
C SER A 117 0.28 1.62 1.78
N ILE A 118 1.21 2.37 2.37
CA ILE A 118 2.63 1.99 2.48
C ILE A 118 2.90 1.56 3.92
N ALA A 119 3.55 0.40 4.09
CA ALA A 119 3.98 -0.06 5.40
C ALA A 119 5.10 0.84 5.96
N PRO A 120 5.29 0.91 7.29
CA PRO A 120 6.34 1.74 7.90
C PRO A 120 7.76 1.41 7.46
N ASN A 121 8.00 0.21 6.93
CA ASN A 121 9.29 -0.19 6.37
C ASN A 121 9.59 0.43 4.98
N GLY A 122 8.62 1.11 4.36
CA GLY A 122 8.74 1.70 3.03
C GLY A 122 8.95 0.69 1.88
N ARG A 123 8.82 -0.61 2.14
CA ARG A 123 9.13 -1.69 1.18
C ARG A 123 7.97 -2.65 0.92
N THR A 124 6.85 -2.45 1.58
CA THR A 124 5.62 -3.22 1.41
C THR A 124 4.46 -2.25 1.25
N ALA A 125 3.60 -2.51 0.31
CA ALA A 125 2.36 -1.78 0.10
C ALA A 125 1.19 -2.77 0.03
N TRP A 126 0.02 -2.32 0.42
CA TRP A 126 -1.23 -3.00 0.12
C TRP A 126 -2.19 -2.02 -0.54
N PHE A 127 -3.11 -2.57 -1.31
CA PHE A 127 -4.10 -1.78 -2.01
C PHE A 127 -5.45 -2.49 -2.02
N ASP A 128 -6.48 -1.71 -2.25
CA ASP A 128 -7.76 -2.14 -2.74
C ASP A 128 -8.24 -1.19 -3.85
N GLU A 129 -8.97 -1.74 -4.81
CA GLU A 129 -9.52 -0.97 -5.92
C GLU A 129 -10.90 -1.48 -6.32
N ARG A 130 -11.77 -0.56 -6.68
CA ARG A 130 -13.05 -0.84 -7.33
C ARG A 130 -12.85 -0.76 -8.83
N LEU A 131 -13.34 -1.79 -9.52
CA LEU A 131 -13.15 -1.96 -10.95
C LEU A 131 -14.50 -2.22 -11.60
N GLU A 132 -14.65 -1.77 -12.84
CA GLU A 132 -15.78 -2.13 -13.70
C GLU A 132 -15.30 -3.06 -14.81
N ASN A 133 -16.05 -4.14 -15.04
CA ASN A 133 -15.82 -5.09 -16.13
C ASN A 133 -17.12 -5.37 -16.88
N ALA A 134 -17.08 -5.35 -18.20
CA ALA A 134 -18.27 -5.46 -19.04
C ALA A 134 -19.07 -6.77 -18.83
N ASN A 135 -18.40 -7.86 -18.41
CA ASN A 135 -19.03 -9.18 -18.24
C ASN A 135 -19.38 -9.47 -16.77
N LEU A 136 -18.63 -8.94 -15.82
CA LEU A 136 -18.75 -9.25 -14.40
C LEU A 136 -19.42 -8.13 -13.59
N GLY A 137 -19.56 -6.93 -14.20
CA GLY A 137 -20.00 -5.74 -13.51
C GLY A 137 -18.93 -5.20 -12.56
N GLU A 138 -19.33 -4.67 -11.41
CA GLU A 138 -18.40 -4.16 -10.41
C GLU A 138 -17.62 -5.32 -9.76
N THR A 139 -16.30 -5.20 -9.78
CA THR A 139 -15.37 -6.13 -9.15
C THR A 139 -14.44 -5.40 -8.19
N ARG A 140 -13.73 -6.13 -7.35
CA ARG A 140 -12.73 -5.59 -6.45
C ARG A 140 -11.39 -6.28 -6.65
N GLY A 141 -10.36 -5.49 -6.98
CA GLY A 141 -8.97 -5.88 -6.85
C GLY A 141 -8.46 -5.55 -5.45
N SER A 142 -7.64 -6.41 -4.88
CA SER A 142 -6.88 -6.10 -3.66
C SER A 142 -5.60 -6.92 -3.63
N GLY A 143 -4.58 -6.46 -2.92
CA GLY A 143 -3.34 -7.21 -2.90
C GLY A 143 -2.21 -6.51 -2.18
N VAL A 144 -1.03 -7.08 -2.38
CA VAL A 144 0.22 -6.66 -1.76
C VAL A 144 1.29 -6.48 -2.83
N LEU A 145 2.04 -5.39 -2.72
CA LEU A 145 3.27 -5.18 -3.49
C LEU A 145 4.48 -5.13 -2.55
N VAL A 146 5.61 -5.56 -3.09
CA VAL A 146 6.91 -5.50 -2.41
C VAL A 146 7.91 -4.73 -3.27
N LEU A 147 8.83 -4.02 -2.62
CA LEU A 147 9.89 -3.30 -3.30
C LEU A 147 11.12 -4.22 -3.46
N GLU A 148 11.34 -4.72 -4.69
CA GLU A 148 12.46 -5.57 -5.09
C GLU A 148 13.35 -4.81 -6.06
N ASP A 149 14.64 -4.71 -5.78
CA ASP A 149 15.65 -4.04 -6.61
C ASP A 149 15.23 -2.62 -7.08
N GLY A 150 14.59 -1.87 -6.17
CA GLY A 150 14.11 -0.51 -6.43
C GLY A 150 12.85 -0.42 -7.29
N ARG A 151 12.16 -1.53 -7.54
CA ARG A 151 10.91 -1.58 -8.31
C ARG A 151 9.79 -2.23 -7.48
N TRP A 152 8.61 -1.66 -7.52
CA TRP A 152 7.44 -2.29 -6.94
C TRP A 152 6.98 -3.48 -7.77
N LYS A 153 6.75 -4.62 -7.12
CA LYS A 153 6.30 -5.87 -7.73
C LYS A 153 5.08 -6.39 -6.99
N ILE A 154 4.12 -6.93 -7.72
CA ILE A 154 2.92 -7.52 -7.17
C ILE A 154 3.28 -8.88 -6.55
N ALA A 155 3.19 -8.99 -5.23
CA ALA A 155 3.38 -10.23 -4.49
C ALA A 155 2.08 -11.04 -4.34
N GLN A 156 0.95 -10.35 -4.27
CA GLN A 156 -0.36 -10.96 -4.28
C GLN A 156 -1.36 -10.05 -4.98
N TYR A 157 -2.19 -10.63 -5.84
CA TYR A 157 -3.40 -9.97 -6.37
C TYR A 157 -4.60 -10.86 -6.11
N ASN A 158 -5.67 -10.31 -5.58
CA ASN A 158 -6.95 -10.97 -5.36
C ASN A 158 -8.05 -10.22 -6.12
N LEU A 159 -8.71 -10.91 -7.03
CA LEU A 159 -9.87 -10.40 -7.75
C LEU A 159 -11.15 -11.03 -7.18
N THR A 160 -12.11 -10.22 -6.79
CA THR A 160 -13.38 -10.68 -6.25
C THR A 160 -14.58 -10.01 -6.92
N ILE A 161 -15.71 -10.69 -6.92
CA ILE A 161 -17.01 -10.13 -7.30
C ILE A 161 -17.75 -9.82 -6.00
N PRO A 162 -17.86 -8.55 -5.58
CA PRO A 162 -18.59 -8.17 -4.38
C PRO A 162 -20.07 -8.51 -4.51
N ILE A 163 -20.61 -9.18 -3.51
CA ILE A 163 -22.05 -9.55 -3.47
C ILE A 163 -22.75 -8.58 -2.52
N PRO A 164 -23.83 -7.89 -2.94
CA PRO A 164 -24.66 -7.10 -2.05
C PRO A 164 -25.15 -7.92 -0.85
N ASN A 165 -25.14 -7.32 0.33
CA ASN A 165 -25.52 -8.02 1.57
C ASN A 165 -26.91 -8.63 1.53
N GLU A 166 -27.85 -8.00 0.80
CA GLU A 166 -29.22 -8.47 0.60
C GLU A 166 -29.25 -9.80 -0.14
N MET A 167 -28.31 -10.07 -1.04
CA MET A 167 -28.22 -11.27 -1.85
C MET A 167 -27.35 -12.37 -1.22
N ALA A 168 -26.55 -12.05 -0.21
CA ALA A 168 -25.51 -12.94 0.31
C ALA A 168 -26.08 -14.30 0.79
N ARG A 169 -27.23 -14.32 1.45
CA ARG A 169 -27.86 -15.57 1.92
C ARG A 169 -28.34 -16.45 0.77
N GLU A 170 -28.91 -15.85 -0.27
CA GLU A 170 -29.38 -16.58 -1.45
C GLU A 170 -28.21 -17.17 -2.24
N VAL A 171 -27.18 -16.35 -2.50
CA VAL A 171 -25.96 -16.81 -3.20
C VAL A 171 -25.31 -17.95 -2.42
N ALA A 172 -25.13 -17.83 -1.10
CA ALA A 172 -24.58 -18.87 -0.26
C ALA A 172 -25.40 -20.17 -0.31
N ARG A 173 -26.73 -20.08 -0.39
CA ARG A 173 -27.60 -21.25 -0.57
C ARG A 173 -27.39 -21.92 -1.93
N ARG A 174 -27.33 -21.15 -3.01
CA ARG A 174 -27.08 -21.65 -4.37
C ARG A 174 -25.72 -22.33 -4.47
N ILE A 175 -24.65 -21.72 -3.92
CA ILE A 175 -23.31 -22.31 -3.91
C ILE A 175 -23.31 -23.65 -3.17
N ARG A 176 -23.99 -23.75 -2.01
CA ARG A 176 -24.10 -25.03 -1.30
C ARG A 176 -24.82 -26.10 -2.10
N ALA A 177 -25.88 -25.75 -2.81
CA ALA A 177 -26.61 -26.68 -3.67
C ALA A 177 -25.74 -27.19 -4.84
N LEU A 178 -24.87 -26.36 -5.42
CA LEU A 178 -23.94 -26.75 -6.47
C LEU A 178 -22.84 -27.72 -5.96
N LYS A 179 -22.43 -27.62 -4.70
CA LYS A 179 -21.37 -28.45 -4.11
C LYS A 179 -21.90 -29.73 -3.44
N GLY A 180 -23.19 -29.85 -3.18
CA GLY A 180 -23.82 -30.98 -2.51
C GLY A 180 -24.54 -31.96 -3.45
N GLY A 181 -24.47 -31.76 -4.76
CA GLY A 181 -24.88 -32.69 -5.79
C GLY A 181 -23.68 -33.39 -6.38
#